data_0b6a1b08940fdb54e121b00a182bb7ee
#
_entry.id   0b6a1b08940fdb54e121b00a182bb7ee
#
_cell.length_a   1.000
_cell.length_b   1.000
_cell.length_c   1.000
_cell.angle_alpha   90.00
_cell.angle_beta   90.00
_cell.angle_gamma   90.00
#
_symmetry.space_group_name_H-M   'P 1'
#
loop_
_entity.id
_entity.type
_entity.pdbx_description
1 polymer ?
#
loop_
_entity_poly.entity_id
_entity_poly.type
_entity_poly.pdbx_seq_one_letter_code
_entity_poly.pdbx_strand_id
1 'polypeptide(L)'
;MTSFLITGPETAAFTILLAHGAGGAMDSASMTDLAKALADGGFRVARFEFAYMAQRRLTGAVKPPPRADHLLDEYRAAVGALNASKLIIGGKSMGGRVASMIADESFAAKKVRGLLCLGYPFHPPGKPDQLRTAHLERLRTPTLICQGTRDPFGSREEVASCALSDQIDLLWLEDGDHDLKPRKKISGFSAGDHLRRLSEYTTAWAERL
;
A
#
# COMPACT_ATOMS: atom_id res chain seq x y z
N MET A 1 2.78 12.39 -19.07
CA MET A 1 3.77 12.33 -17.97
C MET A 1 3.03 11.96 -16.68
N THR A 2 3.59 11.07 -15.87
CA THR A 2 3.01 10.74 -14.54
C THR A 2 3.21 11.94 -13.61
N SER A 3 2.14 12.47 -13.04
CA SER A 3 2.20 13.52 -12.04
C SER A 3 2.22 12.92 -10.63
N PHE A 4 2.94 13.55 -9.71
CA PHE A 4 3.05 13.10 -8.33
C PHE A 4 2.56 14.17 -7.35
N LEU A 5 1.85 13.73 -6.33
CA LEU A 5 1.52 14.55 -5.16
C LEU A 5 2.52 14.19 -4.04
N ILE A 6 3.43 15.11 -3.74
CA ILE A 6 4.53 14.88 -2.81
C ILE A 6 4.15 15.37 -1.40
N THR A 7 4.54 14.60 -0.38
CA THR A 7 4.41 14.95 1.03
C THR A 7 5.71 14.54 1.74
N GLY A 8 6.19 15.36 2.68
CA GLY A 8 7.42 15.11 3.42
C GLY A 8 8.67 15.77 2.80
N PRO A 9 9.81 15.65 3.48
CA PRO A 9 11.03 16.38 3.13
C PRO A 9 11.72 15.80 1.88
N GLU A 10 12.31 16.65 1.07
CA GLU A 10 13.13 16.23 -0.09
C GLU A 10 14.40 15.47 0.34
N THR A 11 14.91 15.76 1.53
CA THR A 11 16.12 15.17 2.10
C THR A 11 15.89 13.82 2.79
N ALA A 12 14.67 13.26 2.71
CA ALA A 12 14.35 11.96 3.30
C ALA A 12 15.26 10.86 2.77
N ALA A 13 15.72 9.97 3.66
CA ALA A 13 16.56 8.83 3.29
C ALA A 13 15.84 7.85 2.33
N PHE A 14 14.53 7.70 2.49
CA PHE A 14 13.70 6.86 1.65
C PHE A 14 12.55 7.65 1.02
N THR A 15 12.25 7.34 -0.23
CA THR A 15 11.01 7.77 -0.87
C THR A 15 10.04 6.58 -0.94
N ILE A 16 8.77 6.82 -0.58
CA ILE A 16 7.70 5.83 -0.71
C ILE A 16 6.80 6.26 -1.87
N LEU A 17 6.65 5.40 -2.88
CA LEU A 17 5.70 5.59 -3.97
C LEU A 17 4.40 4.85 -3.65
N LEU A 18 3.31 5.58 -3.48
CA LEU A 18 2.00 5.01 -3.14
C LEU A 18 1.01 5.13 -4.30
N ALA A 19 0.45 3.99 -4.71
CA ALA A 19 -0.75 3.93 -5.53
C ALA A 19 -2.01 3.91 -4.66
N HIS A 20 -3.07 4.53 -5.18
CA HIS A 20 -4.39 4.58 -4.51
C HIS A 20 -5.16 3.26 -4.63
N GLY A 21 -6.21 3.11 -3.82
CA GLY A 21 -7.15 1.99 -3.88
C GLY A 21 -8.14 2.13 -5.07
N ALA A 22 -8.94 1.08 -5.29
CA ALA A 22 -9.85 1.00 -6.42
C ALA A 22 -10.88 2.14 -6.49
N GLY A 23 -11.36 2.61 -5.34
CA GLY A 23 -12.45 3.60 -5.26
C GLY A 23 -12.03 5.01 -4.87
N GLY A 24 -10.80 5.21 -4.39
CA GLY A 24 -10.30 6.48 -3.87
C GLY A 24 -9.17 7.06 -4.70
N ALA A 25 -9.21 8.37 -4.96
CA ALA A 25 -8.16 9.09 -5.67
C ALA A 25 -6.89 9.28 -4.81
N MET A 26 -5.77 9.64 -5.43
CA MET A 26 -4.48 9.84 -4.74
C MET A 26 -4.51 10.95 -3.66
N ASP A 27 -5.47 11.88 -3.76
CA ASP A 27 -5.69 13.00 -2.83
C ASP A 27 -6.88 12.79 -1.89
N SER A 28 -7.48 11.59 -1.87
CA SER A 28 -8.53 11.25 -0.91
C SER A 28 -8.04 11.45 0.53
N ALA A 29 -8.98 11.70 1.46
CA ALA A 29 -8.65 11.91 2.87
C ALA A 29 -7.80 10.75 3.43
N SER A 30 -8.19 9.50 3.17
CA SER A 30 -7.44 8.31 3.63
C SER A 30 -6.01 8.28 3.07
N MET A 31 -5.82 8.54 1.77
CA MET A 31 -4.47 8.59 1.17
C MET A 31 -3.64 9.76 1.70
N THR A 32 -4.29 10.88 2.00
CA THR A 32 -3.62 12.06 2.55
C THR A 32 -3.19 11.83 4.00
N ASP A 33 -4.03 11.22 4.82
CA ASP A 33 -3.71 10.90 6.21
C ASP A 33 -2.55 9.88 6.30
N LEU A 34 -2.57 8.84 5.45
CA LEU A 34 -1.48 7.87 5.33
C LEU A 34 -0.17 8.53 4.89
N ALA A 35 -0.22 9.40 3.87
CA ALA A 35 0.97 10.08 3.39
C ALA A 35 1.56 11.04 4.44
N LYS A 36 0.71 11.75 5.20
CA LYS A 36 1.16 12.60 6.31
C LYS A 36 1.80 11.79 7.42
N ALA A 37 1.16 10.69 7.86
CA ALA A 37 1.70 9.85 8.91
C ALA A 37 3.08 9.28 8.55
N LEU A 38 3.27 8.82 7.31
CA LEU A 38 4.57 8.35 6.82
C LEU A 38 5.59 9.50 6.70
N ALA A 39 5.16 10.68 6.28
CA ALA A 39 6.03 11.85 6.21
C ALA A 39 6.49 12.32 7.60
N ASP A 40 5.61 12.25 8.60
CA ASP A 40 5.94 12.51 10.01
C ASP A 40 6.97 11.48 10.54
N GLY A 41 7.01 10.27 9.98
CA GLY A 41 8.04 9.25 10.21
C GLY A 41 9.34 9.45 9.44
N GLY A 42 9.49 10.58 8.72
CA GLY A 42 10.72 10.94 8.01
C GLY A 42 10.81 10.47 6.56
N PHE A 43 9.73 9.97 5.98
CA PHE A 43 9.71 9.56 4.57
C PHE A 43 9.31 10.72 3.64
N ARG A 44 9.86 10.70 2.42
CA ARG A 44 9.29 11.43 1.29
C ARG A 44 8.25 10.54 0.62
N VAL A 45 6.99 10.95 0.60
CA VAL A 45 5.87 10.17 0.06
C VAL A 45 5.41 10.77 -1.25
N ALA A 46 5.54 10.01 -2.33
CA ALA A 46 5.03 10.35 -3.66
C ALA A 46 3.77 9.53 -3.94
N ARG A 47 2.65 10.18 -4.16
CA ARG A 47 1.38 9.55 -4.56
C ARG A 47 1.14 9.79 -6.03
N PHE A 48 0.74 8.77 -6.77
CA PHE A 48 0.33 8.90 -8.17
C PHE A 48 -1.05 8.31 -8.41
N GLU A 49 -1.61 8.61 -9.57
CA GLU A 49 -2.96 8.20 -9.94
C GLU A 49 -2.93 7.35 -11.21
N PHE A 50 -3.62 6.21 -11.19
CA PHE A 50 -3.83 5.40 -12.39
C PHE A 50 -4.73 6.15 -13.38
N ALA A 51 -4.54 5.92 -14.67
CA ALA A 51 -5.22 6.63 -15.75
C ALA A 51 -6.75 6.60 -15.64
N TYR A 52 -7.33 5.47 -15.20
CA TYR A 52 -8.79 5.37 -15.03
C TYR A 52 -9.32 6.33 -13.96
N MET A 53 -8.56 6.59 -12.90
CA MET A 53 -8.95 7.52 -11.84
C MET A 53 -8.72 8.96 -12.29
N ALA A 54 -7.63 9.24 -12.99
CA ALA A 54 -7.41 10.55 -13.63
C ALA A 54 -8.54 10.88 -14.61
N GLN A 55 -8.98 9.89 -15.40
CA GLN A 55 -10.13 10.05 -16.30
C GLN A 55 -11.43 10.32 -15.53
N ARG A 56 -11.67 9.62 -14.41
CA ARG A 56 -12.82 9.88 -13.54
C ARG A 56 -12.81 11.30 -12.99
N ARG A 57 -11.63 11.82 -12.61
CA ARG A 57 -11.47 13.20 -12.14
C ARG A 57 -11.87 14.23 -13.22
N LEU A 58 -11.53 13.98 -14.47
CA LEU A 58 -11.83 14.87 -15.60
C LEU A 58 -13.30 14.82 -16.03
N THR A 59 -13.89 13.64 -16.03
CA THR A 59 -15.21 13.42 -16.63
C THR A 59 -16.35 13.29 -15.61
N GLY A 60 -16.02 13.06 -14.32
CA GLY A 60 -16.99 12.67 -13.29
C GLY A 60 -17.57 11.27 -13.44
N ALA A 61 -17.27 10.56 -14.53
CA ALA A 61 -17.82 9.23 -14.81
C ALA A 61 -17.18 8.15 -13.93
N VAL A 62 -18.00 7.46 -13.14
CA VAL A 62 -17.58 6.35 -12.28
C VAL A 62 -17.67 5.06 -13.07
N LYS A 63 -16.52 4.54 -13.49
CA LYS A 63 -16.39 3.20 -14.10
C LYS A 63 -15.80 2.21 -13.09
N PRO A 64 -16.11 0.91 -13.20
CA PRO A 64 -15.41 -0.11 -12.42
C PRO A 64 -13.89 0.00 -12.65
N PRO A 65 -13.07 -0.23 -11.60
CA PRO A 65 -11.62 -0.21 -11.78
C PRO A 65 -11.18 -1.34 -12.72
N PRO A 66 -10.12 -1.14 -13.51
CA PRO A 66 -9.50 -2.21 -14.27
C PRO A 66 -9.02 -3.34 -13.35
N ARG A 67 -8.80 -4.52 -13.93
CA ARG A 67 -8.12 -5.60 -13.23
C ARG A 67 -6.68 -5.17 -12.90
N ALA A 68 -6.14 -5.66 -11.77
CA ALA A 68 -4.81 -5.27 -11.31
C ALA A 68 -3.69 -5.55 -12.34
N ASP A 69 -3.82 -6.64 -13.10
CA ASP A 69 -2.88 -7.02 -14.16
C ASP A 69 -2.79 -5.99 -15.31
N HIS A 70 -3.85 -5.24 -15.55
CA HIS A 70 -3.86 -4.17 -16.56
C HIS A 70 -3.21 -2.86 -16.08
N LEU A 71 -2.86 -2.76 -14.81
CA LEU A 71 -2.29 -1.55 -14.20
C LEU A 71 -0.77 -1.63 -13.96
N LEU A 72 -0.16 -2.78 -14.28
CA LEU A 72 1.26 -3.04 -14.00
C LEU A 72 2.17 -2.06 -14.74
N ASP A 73 1.89 -1.80 -16.02
CA ASP A 73 2.73 -0.91 -16.85
C ASP A 73 2.62 0.56 -16.40
N GLU A 74 1.44 0.98 -15.94
CA GLU A 74 1.29 2.32 -15.36
C GLU A 74 2.10 2.46 -14.08
N TYR A 75 2.13 1.41 -13.23
CA TYR A 75 2.94 1.42 -12.02
C TYR A 75 4.45 1.42 -12.36
N ARG A 76 4.89 0.59 -13.33
CA ARG A 76 6.29 0.58 -13.82
C ARG A 76 6.72 1.96 -14.34
N ALA A 77 5.83 2.62 -15.10
CA ALA A 77 6.07 3.96 -15.59
C ALA A 77 6.22 4.99 -14.46
N ALA A 78 5.41 4.87 -13.41
CA ALA A 78 5.52 5.73 -12.22
C ALA A 78 6.84 5.51 -11.46
N VAL A 79 7.29 4.25 -11.31
CA VAL A 79 8.62 3.92 -10.73
C VAL A 79 9.74 4.57 -11.55
N GLY A 80 9.69 4.45 -12.88
CA GLY A 80 10.71 5.03 -13.77
C GLY A 80 10.72 6.56 -13.74
N ALA A 81 9.53 7.18 -13.66
CA ALA A 81 9.40 8.64 -13.66
C ALA A 81 9.85 9.30 -12.35
N LEU A 82 9.74 8.59 -11.22
CA LEU A 82 10.08 9.15 -9.91
C LEU A 82 11.60 9.23 -9.65
N ASN A 83 12.39 8.32 -10.22
CA ASN A 83 13.86 8.27 -10.16
C ASN A 83 14.43 8.54 -8.75
N ALA A 84 13.98 7.81 -7.74
CA ALA A 84 14.45 7.93 -6.37
C ALA A 84 15.51 6.88 -6.03
N SER A 85 16.57 7.24 -5.31
CA SER A 85 17.72 6.36 -5.03
C SER A 85 17.41 5.22 -4.05
N LYS A 86 16.56 5.47 -3.07
CA LYS A 86 16.07 4.47 -2.09
C LYS A 86 14.55 4.49 -2.12
N LEU A 87 13.99 3.74 -3.06
CA LEU A 87 12.56 3.68 -3.32
C LEU A 87 11.91 2.48 -2.63
N ILE A 88 10.85 2.71 -1.89
CA ILE A 88 9.88 1.73 -1.43
C ILE A 88 8.62 1.92 -2.29
N ILE A 89 8.16 0.87 -2.96
CA ILE A 89 6.90 0.91 -3.70
C ILE A 89 5.77 0.39 -2.83
N GLY A 90 4.53 0.78 -3.12
CA GLY A 90 3.41 0.29 -2.35
C GLY A 90 2.09 0.95 -2.71
N GLY A 91 1.14 0.83 -1.81
CA GLY A 91 -0.17 1.45 -2.00
C GLY A 91 -1.24 0.91 -1.09
N LYS A 92 -2.40 1.54 -1.21
CA LYS A 92 -3.60 1.13 -0.48
C LYS A 92 -4.38 0.10 -1.29
N SER A 93 -4.77 -1.01 -0.64
CA SER A 93 -5.67 -2.00 -1.24
C SER A 93 -5.20 -2.46 -2.63
N MET A 94 -5.99 -2.21 -3.68
CA MET A 94 -5.63 -2.53 -5.06
C MET A 94 -4.24 -1.97 -5.45
N GLY A 95 -3.90 -0.75 -5.04
CA GLY A 95 -2.60 -0.15 -5.31
C GLY A 95 -1.44 -0.95 -4.72
N GLY A 96 -1.57 -1.44 -3.48
CA GLY A 96 -0.60 -2.33 -2.85
C GLY A 96 -0.50 -3.68 -3.57
N ARG A 97 -1.64 -4.23 -4.02
CA ARG A 97 -1.65 -5.46 -4.81
C ARG A 97 -0.95 -5.28 -6.17
N VAL A 98 -1.19 -4.19 -6.89
CA VAL A 98 -0.48 -3.90 -8.15
C VAL A 98 1.01 -3.78 -7.90
N ALA A 99 1.43 -3.04 -6.86
CA ALA A 99 2.83 -2.91 -6.47
C ALA A 99 3.47 -4.27 -6.18
N SER A 100 2.77 -5.16 -5.45
CA SER A 100 3.29 -6.49 -5.10
C SER A 100 3.54 -7.39 -6.32
N MET A 101 2.78 -7.21 -7.38
CA MET A 101 2.94 -8.01 -8.62
C MET A 101 4.16 -7.62 -9.46
N ILE A 102 4.73 -6.43 -9.24
CA ILE A 102 5.97 -5.95 -9.91
C ILE A 102 7.15 -5.84 -8.95
N ALA A 103 6.97 -6.18 -7.68
CA ALA A 103 7.97 -5.95 -6.64
C ALA A 103 9.27 -6.70 -6.90
N ASP A 104 9.21 -8.00 -7.16
CA ASP A 104 10.40 -8.84 -7.35
C ASP A 104 11.23 -8.48 -8.58
N GLU A 105 10.59 -8.15 -9.70
CA GLU A 105 11.30 -7.67 -10.89
C GLU A 105 12.00 -6.33 -10.63
N SER A 106 11.31 -5.42 -9.91
CA SER A 106 11.83 -4.10 -9.57
C SER A 106 12.96 -4.18 -8.54
N PHE A 107 12.86 -5.10 -7.59
CA PHE A 107 13.88 -5.37 -6.58
C PHE A 107 15.12 -6.02 -7.21
N ALA A 108 14.96 -7.04 -8.05
CA ALA A 108 16.04 -7.67 -8.79
C ALA A 108 16.79 -6.67 -9.70
N ALA A 109 16.06 -5.74 -10.30
CA ALA A 109 16.62 -4.64 -11.08
C ALA A 109 17.25 -3.51 -10.23
N LYS A 110 17.26 -3.63 -8.90
CA LYS A 110 17.77 -2.64 -7.93
C LYS A 110 17.07 -1.27 -8.00
N LYS A 111 15.87 -1.22 -8.57
CA LYS A 111 15.05 -0.01 -8.65
C LYS A 111 14.31 0.30 -7.37
N VAL A 112 14.02 -0.73 -6.56
CA VAL A 112 13.32 -0.59 -5.28
C VAL A 112 14.07 -1.32 -4.17
N ARG A 113 13.81 -0.92 -2.91
CA ARG A 113 14.37 -1.53 -1.70
C ARG A 113 13.36 -2.39 -0.96
N GLY A 114 12.07 -2.11 -1.10
CA GLY A 114 11.01 -2.82 -0.39
C GLY A 114 9.63 -2.51 -0.94
N LEU A 115 8.64 -3.19 -0.35
CA LEU A 115 7.23 -3.09 -0.68
C LEU A 115 6.42 -2.77 0.58
N LEU A 116 5.56 -1.75 0.53
CA LEU A 116 4.64 -1.38 1.60
C LEU A 116 3.18 -1.51 1.15
N CYS A 117 2.43 -2.46 1.72
CA CYS A 117 1.01 -2.64 1.46
C CYS A 117 0.16 -2.15 2.64
N LEU A 118 -0.84 -1.33 2.35
CA LEU A 118 -1.75 -0.72 3.32
C LEU A 118 -3.15 -1.26 3.10
N GLY A 119 -3.58 -2.23 3.93
CA GLY A 119 -4.84 -2.97 3.73
C GLY A 119 -4.77 -3.83 2.46
N TYR A 120 -3.95 -4.90 2.47
CA TYR A 120 -3.83 -5.78 1.31
C TYR A 120 -5.12 -6.58 1.08
N PRO A 121 -5.65 -6.63 -0.17
CA PRO A 121 -6.88 -7.37 -0.45
C PRO A 121 -6.58 -8.84 -0.74
N PHE A 122 -6.40 -9.66 0.31
CA PHE A 122 -6.08 -11.09 0.22
C PHE A 122 -7.10 -11.88 -0.61
N HIS A 123 -8.37 -11.49 -0.53
CA HIS A 123 -9.47 -12.02 -1.32
C HIS A 123 -10.55 -10.95 -1.53
N PRO A 124 -11.54 -11.13 -2.41
CA PRO A 124 -12.72 -10.26 -2.46
C PRO A 124 -13.58 -10.45 -1.20
N PRO A 125 -14.29 -9.41 -0.72
CA PRO A 125 -15.18 -9.54 0.44
C PRO A 125 -16.20 -10.65 0.25
N GLY A 126 -16.37 -11.50 1.28
CA GLY A 126 -17.30 -12.64 1.26
C GLY A 126 -16.88 -13.79 0.33
N LYS A 127 -15.63 -13.81 -0.16
CA LYS A 127 -15.10 -14.86 -1.03
C LYS A 127 -13.70 -15.29 -0.59
N PRO A 128 -13.54 -15.84 0.63
CA PRO A 128 -12.23 -16.17 1.19
C PRO A 128 -11.46 -17.21 0.36
N ASP A 129 -12.13 -18.06 -0.38
CA ASP A 129 -11.50 -19.07 -1.25
C ASP A 129 -10.89 -18.47 -2.54
N GLN A 130 -11.21 -17.21 -2.89
CA GLN A 130 -10.67 -16.55 -4.07
C GLN A 130 -9.39 -15.77 -3.73
N LEU A 131 -8.38 -16.48 -3.29
CA LEU A 131 -7.12 -15.90 -2.86
C LEU A 131 -6.41 -15.12 -3.97
N ARG A 132 -5.76 -14.04 -3.57
CA ARG A 132 -4.95 -13.15 -4.41
C ARG A 132 -3.49 -13.15 -3.96
N THR A 133 -3.03 -14.28 -3.42
CA THR A 133 -1.77 -14.41 -2.67
C THR A 133 -0.72 -15.26 -3.36
N ALA A 134 -1.04 -15.95 -4.47
CA ALA A 134 -0.14 -16.93 -5.08
C ALA A 134 1.29 -16.39 -5.35
N HIS A 135 1.45 -15.11 -5.73
CA HIS A 135 2.76 -14.51 -5.92
C HIS A 135 3.43 -14.09 -4.61
N LEU A 136 2.67 -13.96 -3.50
CA LEU A 136 3.21 -13.61 -2.18
C LEU A 136 3.92 -14.79 -1.51
N GLU A 137 3.60 -16.03 -1.87
CA GLU A 137 4.23 -17.23 -1.31
C GLU A 137 5.74 -17.28 -1.57
N ARG A 138 6.20 -16.72 -2.66
CA ARG A 138 7.60 -16.75 -3.12
C ARG A 138 8.19 -15.37 -3.30
N LEU A 139 7.55 -14.36 -2.73
CA LEU A 139 8.02 -12.98 -2.82
C LEU A 139 9.40 -12.85 -2.17
N ARG A 140 10.35 -12.27 -2.89
CA ARG A 140 11.75 -12.07 -2.45
C ARG A 140 12.02 -10.64 -1.98
N THR A 141 11.16 -9.73 -2.37
CA THR A 141 11.24 -8.33 -1.97
C THR A 141 10.89 -8.19 -0.49
N PRO A 142 11.75 -7.57 0.34
CA PRO A 142 11.38 -7.22 1.72
C PRO A 142 10.06 -6.45 1.72
N THR A 143 9.09 -6.94 2.49
CA THR A 143 7.71 -6.47 2.42
C THR A 143 7.12 -6.22 3.79
N LEU A 144 6.44 -5.09 3.95
CA LEU A 144 5.59 -4.81 5.09
C LEU A 144 4.14 -4.71 4.63
N ILE A 145 3.26 -5.50 5.24
CA ILE A 145 1.81 -5.40 5.07
C ILE A 145 1.21 -4.90 6.38
N CYS A 146 0.62 -3.70 6.37
CA CYS A 146 -0.17 -3.17 7.48
C CYS A 146 -1.63 -3.55 7.25
N GLN A 147 -2.20 -4.37 8.15
CA GLN A 147 -3.53 -4.95 7.97
C GLN A 147 -4.41 -4.75 9.21
N GLY A 148 -5.68 -4.44 8.99
CA GLY A 148 -6.67 -4.39 10.06
C GLY A 148 -7.11 -5.79 10.48
N THR A 149 -7.27 -6.04 11.79
CA THR A 149 -7.63 -7.39 12.26
C THR A 149 -9.03 -7.84 11.84
N ARG A 150 -9.91 -6.91 11.48
CA ARG A 150 -11.28 -7.18 10.98
C ARG A 150 -11.48 -6.71 9.53
N ASP A 151 -10.41 -6.62 8.74
CA ASP A 151 -10.52 -6.25 7.34
C ASP A 151 -11.32 -7.31 6.56
N PRO A 152 -12.44 -6.97 5.89
CA PRO A 152 -13.25 -7.94 5.13
C PRO A 152 -12.56 -8.46 3.87
N PHE A 153 -11.40 -7.95 3.52
CA PHE A 153 -10.55 -8.46 2.43
C PHE A 153 -9.43 -9.40 2.92
N GLY A 154 -9.44 -9.75 4.20
CA GLY A 154 -8.49 -10.64 4.87
C GLY A 154 -8.35 -10.26 6.33
N SER A 155 -9.16 -10.87 7.21
CA SER A 155 -9.04 -10.78 8.66
C SER A 155 -7.78 -11.50 9.15
N ARG A 156 -7.42 -11.29 10.42
CA ARG A 156 -6.26 -11.98 11.01
C ARG A 156 -6.40 -13.50 10.92
N GLU A 157 -7.58 -14.03 11.15
CA GLU A 157 -7.87 -15.46 11.13
C GLU A 157 -7.76 -16.03 9.72
N GLU A 158 -8.29 -15.32 8.72
CA GLU A 158 -8.24 -15.74 7.31
C GLU A 158 -6.80 -15.70 6.77
N VAL A 159 -6.06 -14.65 7.07
CA VAL A 159 -4.66 -14.49 6.61
C VAL A 159 -3.72 -15.50 7.28
N ALA A 160 -4.01 -15.93 8.51
CA ALA A 160 -3.21 -16.95 9.21
C ALA A 160 -3.15 -18.29 8.44
N SER A 161 -4.11 -18.57 7.56
CA SER A 161 -4.12 -19.76 6.70
C SER A 161 -3.42 -19.56 5.35
N CYS A 162 -3.02 -18.34 5.01
CA CYS A 162 -2.34 -18.05 3.75
C CYS A 162 -0.85 -18.46 3.82
N ALA A 163 -0.37 -19.13 2.78
CA ALA A 163 1.06 -19.30 2.58
C ALA A 163 1.66 -17.96 2.14
N LEU A 164 2.52 -17.39 2.99
CA LEU A 164 3.23 -16.14 2.72
C LEU A 164 4.73 -16.36 2.82
N SER A 165 5.51 -15.62 2.03
CA SER A 165 6.98 -15.63 2.10
C SER A 165 7.46 -15.12 3.47
N ASP A 166 8.61 -15.62 3.92
CA ASP A 166 9.35 -15.16 5.10
C ASP A 166 9.90 -13.73 4.96
N GLN A 167 9.86 -13.15 3.76
CA GLN A 167 10.20 -11.76 3.49
C GLN A 167 9.04 -10.80 3.81
N ILE A 168 7.88 -11.31 4.25
CA ILE A 168 6.69 -10.51 4.55
C ILE A 168 6.51 -10.34 6.05
N ASP A 169 6.70 -9.12 6.53
CA ASP A 169 6.29 -8.71 7.87
C ASP A 169 4.81 -8.28 7.86
N LEU A 170 4.05 -8.73 8.85
CA LEU A 170 2.65 -8.33 9.05
C LEU A 170 2.52 -7.43 10.28
N LEU A 171 2.13 -6.18 10.08
CA LEU A 171 1.69 -5.30 11.16
C LEU A 171 0.17 -5.37 11.29
N TRP A 172 -0.31 -6.01 12.36
CA TRP A 172 -1.72 -6.05 12.68
C TRP A 172 -2.14 -4.81 13.47
N LEU A 173 -3.17 -4.13 12.96
CA LEU A 173 -3.81 -2.99 13.61
C LEU A 173 -5.14 -3.46 14.22
N GLU A 174 -5.17 -3.49 15.56
CA GLU A 174 -6.27 -4.09 16.33
C GLU A 174 -7.61 -3.39 16.07
N ASP A 175 -8.66 -4.18 15.80
CA ASP A 175 -9.99 -3.71 15.40
C ASP A 175 -10.00 -2.82 14.15
N GLY A 176 -8.89 -2.74 13.40
CA GLY A 176 -8.82 -2.00 12.14
C GLY A 176 -9.67 -2.65 11.04
N ASP A 177 -10.40 -1.82 10.28
CA ASP A 177 -11.09 -2.22 9.06
C ASP A 177 -10.17 -2.12 7.82
N HIS A 178 -10.75 -2.21 6.62
CA HIS A 178 -10.01 -2.06 5.37
C HIS A 178 -9.34 -0.68 5.20
N ASP A 179 -9.85 0.34 5.87
CA ASP A 179 -9.23 1.67 5.94
C ASP A 179 -8.27 1.82 7.12
N LEU A 180 -7.95 0.70 7.80
CA LEU A 180 -7.11 0.64 8.99
C LEU A 180 -7.70 1.41 10.18
N LYS A 181 -9.01 1.68 10.16
CA LYS A 181 -9.72 2.47 11.18
C LYS A 181 -10.32 1.57 12.25
N PRO A 182 -10.00 1.79 13.54
CA PRO A 182 -10.60 1.05 14.64
C PRO A 182 -11.93 1.67 15.06
N ARG A 183 -12.74 0.89 15.79
CA ARG A 183 -13.91 1.38 16.50
C ARG A 183 -13.48 1.76 17.94
N LYS A 184 -13.19 3.04 18.14
CA LYS A 184 -12.63 3.54 19.40
C LYS A 184 -13.37 3.08 20.64
N LYS A 185 -14.71 3.00 20.61
CA LYS A 185 -15.53 2.54 21.74
C LYS A 185 -15.34 1.06 22.08
N ILE A 186 -14.82 0.25 21.15
CA ILE A 186 -14.61 -1.19 21.30
C ILE A 186 -13.17 -1.50 21.64
N SER A 187 -12.24 -1.00 20.85
CA SER A 187 -10.81 -1.31 20.95
C SER A 187 -10.03 -0.35 21.85
N GLY A 188 -10.58 0.83 22.14
CA GLY A 188 -9.85 1.90 22.81
C GLY A 188 -8.93 2.72 21.91
N PHE A 189 -8.57 2.21 20.71
CA PHE A 189 -7.70 2.90 19.77
C PHE A 189 -8.47 3.92 18.93
N SER A 190 -7.81 5.03 18.62
CA SER A 190 -8.27 5.99 17.61
C SER A 190 -7.61 5.72 16.25
N ALA A 191 -8.14 6.32 15.17
CA ALA A 191 -7.50 6.27 13.86
C ALA A 191 -6.09 6.90 13.89
N GLY A 192 -5.89 7.95 14.68
CA GLY A 192 -4.57 8.57 14.88
C GLY A 192 -3.56 7.63 15.55
N ASP A 193 -4.01 6.78 16.49
CA ASP A 193 -3.13 5.79 17.14
C ASP A 193 -2.65 4.75 16.12
N HIS A 194 -3.53 4.30 15.23
CA HIS A 194 -3.16 3.38 14.16
C HIS A 194 -2.20 4.00 13.14
N LEU A 195 -2.43 5.24 12.74
CA LEU A 195 -1.52 5.96 11.83
C LEU A 195 -0.14 6.15 12.46
N ARG A 196 -0.07 6.54 13.73
CA ARG A 196 1.19 6.65 14.45
C ARG A 196 1.93 5.31 14.52
N ARG A 197 1.26 4.25 14.94
CA ARG A 197 1.83 2.89 15.01
C ARG A 197 2.32 2.39 13.66
N LEU A 198 1.55 2.65 12.59
CA LEU A 198 1.93 2.33 11.21
C LEU A 198 3.22 3.06 10.83
N SER A 199 3.31 4.36 11.10
CA SER A 199 4.47 5.19 10.82
C SER A 199 5.72 4.70 11.56
N GLU A 200 5.63 4.52 12.88
CA GLU A 200 6.72 4.02 13.73
C GLU A 200 7.24 2.66 13.27
N TYR A 201 6.32 1.73 12.97
CA TYR A 201 6.70 0.39 12.52
C TYR A 201 7.32 0.41 11.12
N THR A 202 6.80 1.25 10.21
CA THR A 202 7.36 1.41 8.86
C THR A 202 8.77 1.99 8.92
N THR A 203 9.03 2.94 9.84
CA THR A 203 10.37 3.51 10.04
C THR A 203 11.35 2.43 10.52
N ALA A 204 11.02 1.69 11.58
CA ALA A 204 11.87 0.61 12.09
C ALA A 204 12.08 -0.51 11.07
N TRP A 205 11.08 -0.82 10.25
CA TRP A 205 11.21 -1.78 9.15
C TRP A 205 12.14 -1.27 8.05
N ALA A 206 12.01 0.00 7.65
CA ALA A 206 12.83 0.59 6.59
C ALA A 206 14.33 0.69 6.96
N GLU A 207 14.68 0.79 8.25
CA GLU A 207 16.06 0.77 8.73
C GLU A 207 16.79 -0.55 8.44
N ARG A 208 16.05 -1.63 8.16
CA ARG A 208 16.59 -2.96 7.83
C ARG A 208 16.82 -3.18 6.32
N LEU A 209 16.40 -2.22 5.46
CA LEU A 209 16.52 -2.25 4.01
C LEU A 209 17.85 -1.64 3.55
#